data_6b767acf784354be8b81d44375f29cfc
#
_entry.id   6b767acf784354be8b81d44375f29cfc
#
_cell.length_a   1.000
_cell.length_b   1.000
_cell.length_c   1.000
_cell.angle_alpha   90.00
_cell.angle_beta   90.00
_cell.angle_gamma   90.00
#
_symmetry.space_group_name_H-M   'P 1'
#
loop_
_entity.id
_entity.type
_entity.pdbx_description
1 polymer ?
#
loop_
_entity_poly.entity_id
_entity_poly.type
_entity_poly.pdbx_seq_one_letter_code
_entity_poly.pdbx_strand_id
1 'polypeptide(L)'
;MTPAAPDAPATAWAVEPSGPLRGEVRVAGSKNAITKHMVAAVMGSSPSTIHNVPDVGDVGITTEVLRSLGVGVDLDGDTITITPGDGIVPEVPLRYSGLNRIPILLLGPLLHLHQEAFVPVVGGDRIGARPVDFHVDALRAFGAEVTETEDGVRAKVAGRLVGTQITLPYPSVGATETVLLTAALAEGRTVLNNAATEPEIIELALFLQRMGARIELSPGRKFVIDGVEKLHGATTRLEGDRLEAFSYLVAGLVTGGQVRVGGCAQERMVTAISTLQRMGAELDINDDWISANAPDGLRAIAIHTDTHPGFMTDWQSPLFVLMTQAEGMSVLHETVFEDRIRYPAMVVQAMGGEIELFETCLGGPACRFHDSNAVHSAVVRGVSELRGAHVEIPDLRAGFSGVIAAAVATGSSVIEGVHHLERGYNKPLETLQSL
;
A
#
# COMPACT_ATOMS: atom_id res chain seq x y z
N MET A 1 -1.58 -13.21 23.70
CA MET A 1 -0.23 -13.52 23.14
C MET A 1 -0.46 -14.04 21.75
N THR A 2 -0.19 -13.23 20.73
CA THR A 2 -0.31 -13.62 19.32
C THR A 2 0.81 -14.62 19.01
N PRO A 3 0.56 -15.78 18.38
CA PRO A 3 1.64 -16.65 17.95
C PRO A 3 2.50 -15.92 16.91
N ALA A 4 3.80 -15.92 17.11
CA ALA A 4 4.76 -15.46 16.11
C ALA A 4 4.59 -16.32 14.85
N ALA A 5 4.66 -15.66 13.69
CA ALA A 5 4.78 -16.37 12.41
C ALA A 5 6.00 -17.31 12.46
N PRO A 6 5.96 -18.48 11.77
CA PRO A 6 7.09 -19.40 11.79
C PRO A 6 8.36 -18.70 11.34
N ASP A 7 9.44 -18.88 12.11
CA ASP A 7 10.77 -18.33 11.88
C ASP A 7 11.27 -18.65 10.45
N ALA A 8 11.09 -17.69 9.54
CA ALA A 8 11.93 -17.65 8.37
C ALA A 8 13.33 -17.24 8.81
N PRO A 9 14.42 -17.81 8.27
CA PRO A 9 15.75 -17.42 8.64
C PRO A 9 15.90 -15.90 8.45
N ALA A 10 16.40 -15.22 9.49
CA ALA A 10 16.66 -13.79 9.44
C ALA A 10 17.70 -13.54 8.35
N THR A 11 17.24 -13.16 7.16
CA THR A 11 18.12 -12.72 6.10
C THR A 11 18.53 -11.30 6.43
N ALA A 12 19.82 -11.09 6.66
CA ALA A 12 20.42 -9.77 6.83
C ALA A 12 21.14 -9.38 5.55
N TRP A 13 21.07 -8.11 5.17
CA TRP A 13 21.90 -7.56 4.11
C TRP A 13 23.05 -6.76 4.70
N ALA A 14 24.26 -7.01 4.21
CA ALA A 14 25.37 -6.11 4.40
C ALA A 14 25.33 -5.06 3.29
N VAL A 15 25.21 -3.79 3.67
CA VAL A 15 25.12 -2.66 2.75
C VAL A 15 26.34 -1.78 2.94
N GLU A 16 27.14 -1.66 1.87
CA GLU A 16 28.27 -0.75 1.80
C GLU A 16 27.83 0.61 1.24
N PRO A 17 28.53 1.71 1.56
CA PRO A 17 28.30 3.01 0.90
C PRO A 17 28.37 2.86 -0.62
N SER A 18 27.34 3.31 -1.34
CA SER A 18 27.25 3.04 -2.79
C SER A 18 27.91 4.12 -3.66
N GLY A 19 28.16 5.32 -3.13
CA GLY A 19 28.39 6.48 -3.98
C GLY A 19 27.12 6.89 -4.76
N PRO A 20 27.21 7.78 -5.77
CA PRO A 20 26.08 8.23 -6.55
C PRO A 20 25.41 7.12 -7.35
N LEU A 21 24.17 6.73 -7.01
CA LEU A 21 23.39 5.75 -7.75
C LEU A 21 22.97 6.30 -9.10
N ARG A 22 23.19 5.52 -10.17
CA ARG A 22 22.87 5.91 -11.55
C ARG A 22 22.42 4.69 -12.34
N GLY A 23 21.33 4.85 -13.06
CA GLY A 23 20.82 3.77 -13.90
C GLY A 23 19.35 3.95 -14.21
N GLU A 24 18.73 2.87 -14.69
CA GLU A 24 17.32 2.82 -15.03
C GLU A 24 16.63 1.69 -14.26
N VAL A 25 15.50 2.00 -13.63
CA VAL A 25 14.62 1.06 -12.97
C VAL A 25 13.27 1.11 -13.65
N ARG A 26 12.72 -0.04 -14.03
CA ARG A 26 11.32 -0.16 -14.43
C ARG A 26 10.53 -0.82 -13.33
N VAL A 27 9.63 -0.07 -12.70
CA VAL A 27 8.80 -0.61 -11.62
C VAL A 27 7.75 -1.57 -12.16
N ALA A 28 7.54 -2.66 -11.44
CA ALA A 28 6.47 -3.62 -11.72
C ALA A 28 5.10 -3.06 -11.31
N GLY A 29 4.05 -3.81 -11.57
CA GLY A 29 2.68 -3.41 -11.21
C GLY A 29 2.50 -3.20 -9.71
N SER A 30 1.55 -2.34 -9.35
CA SER A 30 1.32 -1.97 -7.96
C SER A 30 0.89 -3.17 -7.09
N LYS A 31 1.66 -3.43 -6.02
CA LYS A 31 1.30 -4.39 -4.96
C LYS A 31 -0.08 -4.10 -4.38
N ASN A 32 -0.40 -2.81 -4.23
CA ASN A 32 -1.69 -2.40 -3.68
C ASN A 32 -2.84 -2.59 -4.66
N ALA A 33 -2.62 -2.71 -5.95
CA ALA A 33 -3.64 -3.03 -6.95
C ALA A 33 -3.83 -4.54 -7.11
N ILE A 34 -2.75 -5.30 -7.35
CA ILE A 34 -2.84 -6.73 -7.74
C ILE A 34 -3.69 -7.55 -6.77
N THR A 35 -3.46 -7.44 -5.46
CA THR A 35 -4.16 -8.28 -4.48
C THR A 35 -5.67 -8.05 -4.49
N LYS A 36 -6.16 -6.86 -4.82
CA LYS A 36 -7.58 -6.53 -4.93
C LYS A 36 -8.18 -7.00 -6.26
N HIS A 37 -7.41 -6.93 -7.34
CA HIS A 37 -7.79 -7.53 -8.62
C HIS A 37 -7.94 -9.05 -8.49
N MET A 38 -7.03 -9.72 -7.75
CA MET A 38 -7.14 -11.14 -7.44
C MET A 38 -8.44 -11.46 -6.70
N VAL A 39 -8.81 -10.66 -5.69
CA VAL A 39 -10.09 -10.82 -4.96
C VAL A 39 -11.29 -10.57 -5.88
N ALA A 40 -11.27 -9.50 -6.69
CA ALA A 40 -12.35 -9.20 -7.64
C ALA A 40 -12.57 -10.33 -8.64
N ALA A 41 -11.49 -10.94 -9.15
CA ALA A 41 -11.54 -12.04 -10.13
C ALA A 41 -12.28 -13.27 -9.60
N VAL A 42 -12.36 -13.49 -8.27
CA VAL A 42 -13.13 -14.59 -7.66
C VAL A 42 -14.63 -14.51 -8.00
N MET A 43 -15.15 -13.30 -8.21
CA MET A 43 -16.57 -13.07 -8.54
C MET A 43 -16.92 -13.29 -10.02
N GLY A 44 -15.92 -13.53 -10.86
CA GLY A 44 -16.13 -13.75 -12.28
C GLY A 44 -16.77 -15.11 -12.58
N SER A 45 -17.44 -15.24 -13.70
CA SER A 45 -17.98 -16.50 -14.19
C SER A 45 -17.08 -17.20 -15.22
N SER A 46 -15.92 -16.61 -15.50
CA SER A 46 -14.89 -17.11 -16.41
C SER A 46 -13.52 -16.59 -15.96
N PRO A 47 -12.41 -17.15 -16.45
CA PRO A 47 -11.08 -16.77 -16.03
C PRO A 47 -10.77 -15.28 -16.28
N SER A 48 -10.02 -14.69 -15.34
CA SER A 48 -9.43 -13.35 -15.49
C SER A 48 -7.92 -13.44 -15.62
N THR A 49 -7.32 -12.64 -16.49
CA THR A 49 -5.87 -12.58 -16.70
C THR A 49 -5.35 -11.18 -16.34
N ILE A 50 -4.36 -11.12 -15.48
CA ILE A 50 -3.75 -9.88 -15.01
C ILE A 50 -2.27 -9.92 -15.37
N HIS A 51 -1.80 -8.91 -16.09
CA HIS A 51 -0.40 -8.76 -16.51
C HIS A 51 0.34 -7.74 -15.66
N ASN A 52 1.67 -7.75 -15.72
CA ASN A 52 2.57 -6.89 -14.95
C ASN A 52 2.44 -7.13 -13.43
N VAL A 53 2.32 -8.38 -13.05
CA VAL A 53 2.22 -8.79 -11.64
C VAL A 53 3.59 -8.67 -10.98
N PRO A 54 3.72 -7.98 -9.83
CA PRO A 54 4.99 -7.90 -9.12
C PRO A 54 5.31 -9.23 -8.42
N ASP A 55 6.59 -9.55 -8.35
CA ASP A 55 7.11 -10.68 -7.55
C ASP A 55 7.28 -10.22 -6.10
N VAL A 56 6.19 -10.26 -5.33
CA VAL A 56 6.13 -9.82 -3.93
C VAL A 56 5.39 -10.82 -3.05
N GLY A 57 5.81 -10.96 -1.79
CA GLY A 57 5.27 -11.97 -0.87
C GLY A 57 3.76 -11.91 -0.66
N ASP A 58 3.14 -10.73 -0.69
CA ASP A 58 1.67 -10.61 -0.53
C ASP A 58 0.89 -11.20 -1.71
N VAL A 59 1.47 -11.30 -2.92
CA VAL A 59 0.88 -12.02 -4.05
C VAL A 59 0.89 -13.52 -3.78
N GLY A 60 2.01 -14.06 -3.27
CA GLY A 60 2.13 -15.47 -2.88
C GLY A 60 1.11 -15.85 -1.80
N ILE A 61 1.03 -15.07 -0.72
CA ILE A 61 0.05 -15.29 0.37
C ILE A 61 -1.39 -15.25 -0.17
N THR A 62 -1.73 -14.26 -1.01
CA THR A 62 -3.08 -14.15 -1.58
C THR A 62 -3.38 -15.33 -2.51
N THR A 63 -2.40 -15.79 -3.31
CA THR A 63 -2.52 -16.98 -4.15
C THR A 63 -2.86 -18.22 -3.33
N GLU A 64 -2.16 -18.45 -2.22
CA GLU A 64 -2.44 -19.58 -1.33
C GLU A 64 -3.82 -19.50 -0.68
N VAL A 65 -4.22 -18.29 -0.23
CA VAL A 65 -5.58 -18.07 0.29
C VAL A 65 -6.63 -18.43 -0.75
N LEU A 66 -6.52 -17.91 -1.98
CA LEU A 66 -7.49 -18.18 -3.04
C LEU A 66 -7.51 -19.67 -3.43
N ARG A 67 -6.36 -20.33 -3.55
CA ARG A 67 -6.27 -21.77 -3.81
C ARG A 67 -6.93 -22.59 -2.69
N SER A 68 -6.77 -22.16 -1.43
CA SER A 68 -7.41 -22.85 -0.31
C SER A 68 -8.94 -22.74 -0.30
N LEU A 69 -9.48 -21.73 -0.97
CA LEU A 69 -10.91 -21.56 -1.20
C LEU A 69 -11.43 -22.37 -2.40
N GLY A 70 -10.56 -23.02 -3.16
CA GLY A 70 -10.96 -23.76 -4.38
C GLY A 70 -10.91 -22.93 -5.66
N VAL A 71 -10.30 -21.75 -5.63
CA VAL A 71 -10.08 -20.89 -6.81
C VAL A 71 -8.82 -21.36 -7.52
N GLY A 72 -8.89 -21.56 -8.84
CA GLY A 72 -7.72 -21.83 -9.67
C GLY A 72 -6.87 -20.57 -9.81
N VAL A 73 -5.58 -20.66 -9.49
CA VAL A 73 -4.63 -19.56 -9.65
C VAL A 73 -3.38 -20.10 -10.34
N ASP A 74 -3.06 -19.59 -11.50
CA ASP A 74 -1.87 -19.92 -12.27
C ASP A 74 -1.02 -18.68 -12.50
N LEU A 75 0.27 -18.75 -12.15
CA LEU A 75 1.23 -17.66 -12.29
C LEU A 75 2.33 -18.09 -13.27
N ASP A 76 2.45 -17.35 -14.37
CA ASP A 76 3.47 -17.54 -15.40
C ASP A 76 4.21 -16.22 -15.65
N GLY A 77 5.43 -16.15 -15.17
CA GLY A 77 6.24 -14.93 -15.19
C GLY A 77 5.54 -13.77 -14.45
N ASP A 78 5.25 -12.70 -15.17
CA ASP A 78 4.56 -11.51 -14.68
C ASP A 78 3.04 -11.53 -14.96
N THR A 79 2.48 -12.69 -15.26
CA THR A 79 1.07 -12.85 -15.62
C THR A 79 0.40 -13.83 -14.69
N ILE A 80 -0.73 -13.45 -14.10
CA ILE A 80 -1.55 -14.32 -13.27
C ILE A 80 -2.92 -14.55 -13.90
N THR A 81 -3.34 -15.81 -13.95
CA THR A 81 -4.69 -16.20 -14.38
C THR A 81 -5.46 -16.76 -13.20
N ILE A 82 -6.63 -16.18 -12.93
CA ILE A 82 -7.52 -16.58 -11.85
C ILE A 82 -8.78 -17.18 -12.44
N THR A 83 -9.01 -18.45 -12.12
CA THR A 83 -10.15 -19.23 -12.62
C THR A 83 -11.09 -19.52 -11.45
N PRO A 84 -12.27 -18.88 -11.40
CA PRO A 84 -13.29 -19.22 -10.42
C PRO A 84 -13.69 -20.68 -10.55
N GLY A 85 -13.78 -21.37 -9.41
CA GLY A 85 -14.17 -22.79 -9.36
C GLY A 85 -15.62 -22.98 -8.96
N ASP A 86 -16.22 -24.11 -9.36
CA ASP A 86 -17.57 -24.50 -8.92
C ASP A 86 -17.62 -24.93 -7.44
N GLY A 87 -16.46 -25.18 -6.83
CA GLY A 87 -16.29 -25.68 -5.46
C GLY A 87 -15.69 -24.67 -4.48
N ILE A 88 -15.87 -23.37 -4.72
CA ILE A 88 -15.37 -22.34 -3.78
C ILE A 88 -16.03 -22.55 -2.42
N VAL A 89 -15.23 -22.50 -1.33
CA VAL A 89 -15.73 -22.64 0.04
C VAL A 89 -15.83 -21.26 0.72
N PRO A 90 -16.79 -21.08 1.67
CA PRO A 90 -17.06 -19.78 2.27
C PRO A 90 -16.09 -19.37 3.38
N GLU A 91 -15.14 -20.21 3.76
CA GLU A 91 -14.27 -19.97 4.92
C GLU A 91 -12.79 -19.96 4.57
N VAL A 92 -12.13 -18.85 4.85
CA VAL A 92 -10.66 -18.75 4.81
C VAL A 92 -10.08 -19.49 6.02
N PRO A 93 -9.16 -20.45 5.83
CA PRO A 93 -8.58 -21.22 6.93
C PRO A 93 -7.81 -20.38 7.95
N LEU A 94 -7.91 -20.74 9.23
CA LEU A 94 -7.25 -20.04 10.36
C LEU A 94 -5.72 -19.95 10.23
N ARG A 95 -5.07 -20.87 9.49
CA ARG A 95 -3.60 -20.80 9.25
C ARG A 95 -3.14 -19.53 8.56
N TYR A 96 -4.06 -18.78 7.94
CA TYR A 96 -3.77 -17.47 7.31
C TYR A 96 -4.00 -16.28 8.26
N SER A 97 -4.34 -16.54 9.52
CA SER A 97 -4.52 -15.49 10.53
C SER A 97 -3.26 -14.66 10.69
N GLY A 98 -3.41 -13.35 10.67
CA GLY A 98 -2.32 -12.41 10.91
C GLY A 98 -1.31 -12.23 9.76
N LEU A 99 -1.40 -12.97 8.65
CA LEU A 99 -0.39 -12.90 7.59
C LEU A 99 -0.46 -11.59 6.78
N ASN A 100 -1.64 -11.19 6.35
CA ASN A 100 -1.89 -9.91 5.71
C ASN A 100 -3.33 -9.45 5.91
N ARG A 101 -3.71 -8.34 5.26
CA ARG A 101 -5.04 -7.74 5.43
C ARG A 101 -6.05 -8.11 4.34
N ILE A 102 -5.61 -8.80 3.30
CA ILE A 102 -6.44 -9.08 2.11
C ILE A 102 -7.68 -9.93 2.42
N PRO A 103 -7.65 -10.93 3.33
CA PRO A 103 -8.82 -11.77 3.60
C PRO A 103 -10.10 -11.01 3.94
N ILE A 104 -10.02 -9.83 4.58
CA ILE A 104 -11.21 -9.02 4.91
C ILE A 104 -12.04 -8.65 3.67
N LEU A 105 -11.38 -8.46 2.52
CA LEU A 105 -12.01 -8.10 1.26
C LEU A 105 -12.80 -9.27 0.63
N LEU A 106 -12.50 -10.51 1.03
CA LEU A 106 -13.22 -11.69 0.56
C LEU A 106 -14.63 -11.83 1.15
N LEU A 107 -14.94 -11.13 2.24
CA LEU A 107 -16.27 -11.22 2.87
C LEU A 107 -17.40 -10.89 1.88
N GLY A 108 -17.33 -9.76 1.17
CA GLY A 108 -18.35 -9.38 0.18
C GLY A 108 -18.48 -10.40 -0.95
N PRO A 109 -17.41 -10.75 -1.66
CA PRO A 109 -17.40 -11.81 -2.67
C PRO A 109 -17.98 -13.15 -2.20
N LEU A 110 -17.55 -13.64 -1.03
CA LEU A 110 -18.05 -14.92 -0.50
C LEU A 110 -19.52 -14.86 -0.09
N LEU A 111 -20.01 -13.73 0.43
CA LEU A 111 -21.43 -13.53 0.73
C LEU A 111 -22.30 -13.60 -0.54
N HIS A 112 -21.82 -13.09 -1.68
CA HIS A 112 -22.53 -13.23 -2.96
C HIS A 112 -22.56 -14.67 -3.46
N LEU A 113 -21.50 -15.44 -3.21
CA LEU A 113 -21.38 -16.81 -3.68
C LEU A 113 -22.11 -17.83 -2.77
N HIS A 114 -22.10 -17.61 -1.44
CA HIS A 114 -22.51 -18.61 -0.46
C HIS A 114 -23.53 -18.12 0.57
N GLN A 115 -23.84 -16.81 0.62
CA GLN A 115 -24.68 -16.19 1.67
C GLN A 115 -24.08 -16.28 3.08
N GLU A 116 -22.90 -16.86 3.22
CA GLU A 116 -22.09 -16.88 4.43
C GLU A 116 -20.60 -16.73 4.08
N ALA A 117 -19.84 -16.18 5.01
CA ALA A 117 -18.41 -16.01 4.85
C ALA A 117 -17.70 -16.01 6.22
N PHE A 118 -16.48 -16.53 6.25
CA PHE A 118 -15.59 -16.38 7.38
C PHE A 118 -14.19 -16.00 6.91
N VAL A 119 -13.60 -15.02 7.58
CA VAL A 119 -12.18 -14.67 7.40
C VAL A 119 -11.51 -14.57 8.76
N PRO A 120 -10.27 -15.11 8.90
CA PRO A 120 -9.54 -15.05 10.16
C PRO A 120 -9.10 -13.62 10.51
N VAL A 121 -8.61 -13.43 11.72
CA VAL A 121 -8.03 -12.15 12.13
C VAL A 121 -6.99 -11.68 11.11
N VAL A 122 -7.17 -10.46 10.62
CA VAL A 122 -6.27 -9.90 9.61
C VAL A 122 -5.04 -9.26 10.26
N GLY A 123 -3.90 -9.39 9.59
CA GLY A 123 -2.63 -8.80 9.97
C GLY A 123 -2.27 -7.55 9.17
N GLY A 124 -1.00 -7.36 8.95
CA GLY A 124 -0.40 -6.28 8.17
C GLY A 124 0.62 -5.47 8.96
N ASP A 125 1.16 -4.42 8.34
CA ASP A 125 2.21 -3.60 8.91
C ASP A 125 1.76 -2.91 10.22
N ARG A 126 2.70 -2.74 11.15
CA ARG A 126 2.47 -2.12 12.47
C ARG A 126 2.53 -0.60 12.36
N ILE A 127 1.47 -0.01 11.80
CA ILE A 127 1.36 1.44 11.54
C ILE A 127 0.22 2.11 12.32
N GLY A 128 -0.32 1.43 13.33
CA GLY A 128 -1.45 1.86 14.14
C GLY A 128 -2.46 0.73 14.34
N ALA A 129 -3.58 1.03 15.00
CA ALA A 129 -4.60 0.03 15.38
C ALA A 129 -5.27 -0.63 14.16
N ARG A 130 -5.49 0.12 13.08
CA ARG A 130 -6.08 -0.35 11.81
C ARG A 130 -7.30 -1.26 12.01
N PRO A 131 -8.35 -0.82 12.70
CA PRO A 131 -9.56 -1.61 12.94
C PRO A 131 -10.23 -2.01 11.62
N VAL A 132 -11.14 -2.98 11.68
CA VAL A 132 -11.94 -3.44 10.52
C VAL A 132 -13.39 -2.91 10.56
N ASP A 133 -13.69 -2.01 11.48
CA ASP A 133 -15.00 -1.42 11.73
C ASP A 133 -15.67 -0.88 10.47
N PHE A 134 -14.97 -0.11 9.64
CA PHE A 134 -15.54 0.43 8.41
C PHE A 134 -15.89 -0.66 7.38
N HIS A 135 -15.16 -1.77 7.36
CA HIS A 135 -15.49 -2.93 6.52
C HIS A 135 -16.76 -3.62 7.03
N VAL A 136 -16.83 -3.82 8.35
CA VAL A 136 -17.96 -4.46 9.03
C VAL A 136 -19.23 -3.62 8.87
N ASP A 137 -19.15 -2.31 9.10
CA ASP A 137 -20.26 -1.39 8.98
C ASP A 137 -20.78 -1.28 7.52
N ALA A 138 -19.86 -1.31 6.55
CA ALA A 138 -20.25 -1.36 5.15
C ALA A 138 -21.04 -2.64 4.83
N LEU A 139 -20.59 -3.82 5.26
CA LEU A 139 -21.29 -5.09 5.03
C LEU A 139 -22.65 -5.12 5.73
N ARG A 140 -22.75 -4.59 6.97
CA ARG A 140 -24.02 -4.43 7.67
C ARG A 140 -25.00 -3.51 6.92
N ALA A 141 -24.49 -2.43 6.32
CA ALA A 141 -25.31 -1.53 5.50
C ALA A 141 -25.89 -2.21 4.25
N PHE A 142 -25.20 -3.19 3.67
CA PHE A 142 -25.72 -4.05 2.59
C PHE A 142 -26.72 -5.12 3.06
N GLY A 143 -26.98 -5.22 4.37
CA GLY A 143 -27.92 -6.18 4.96
C GLY A 143 -27.30 -7.47 5.49
N ALA A 144 -25.98 -7.56 5.60
CA ALA A 144 -25.33 -8.70 6.22
C ALA A 144 -25.38 -8.62 7.75
N GLU A 145 -25.55 -9.77 8.40
CA GLU A 145 -25.30 -9.96 9.82
C GLU A 145 -23.80 -10.25 9.99
N VAL A 146 -23.07 -9.37 10.68
CA VAL A 146 -21.62 -9.51 10.84
C VAL A 146 -21.29 -9.63 12.32
N THR A 147 -20.55 -10.69 12.68
CA THR A 147 -20.07 -10.98 14.02
C THR A 147 -18.55 -11.01 14.04
N GLU A 148 -17.95 -10.22 14.89
CA GLU A 148 -16.52 -10.24 15.19
C GLU A 148 -16.27 -11.18 16.36
N THR A 149 -15.27 -12.06 16.23
CA THR A 149 -14.85 -13.04 17.23
C THR A 149 -13.34 -12.96 17.45
N GLU A 150 -12.83 -13.68 18.45
CA GLU A 150 -11.37 -13.78 18.66
C GLU A 150 -10.63 -14.43 17.50
N ASP A 151 -11.30 -15.30 16.73
CA ASP A 151 -10.71 -16.00 15.57
C ASP A 151 -10.81 -15.19 14.27
N GLY A 152 -11.70 -14.20 14.17
CA GLY A 152 -11.90 -13.41 12.96
C GLY A 152 -13.30 -12.85 12.80
N VAL A 153 -13.71 -12.62 11.56
CA VAL A 153 -15.00 -12.02 11.20
C VAL A 153 -15.85 -13.04 10.44
N ARG A 154 -17.05 -13.29 10.95
CA ARG A 154 -18.08 -14.12 10.32
C ARG A 154 -19.23 -13.24 9.84
N ALA A 155 -19.68 -13.47 8.62
CA ALA A 155 -20.79 -12.73 8.02
C ALA A 155 -21.81 -13.67 7.40
N LYS A 156 -23.11 -13.30 7.45
CA LYS A 156 -24.21 -14.02 6.82
C LYS A 156 -25.22 -13.05 6.22
N VAL A 157 -25.94 -13.48 5.20
CA VAL A 157 -27.04 -12.71 4.62
C VAL A 157 -28.22 -13.64 4.28
N ALA A 158 -29.42 -13.23 4.59
CA ALA A 158 -30.63 -13.94 4.19
C ALA A 158 -31.05 -13.47 2.79
N GLY A 159 -30.60 -14.17 1.76
CA GLY A 159 -30.87 -13.84 0.37
C GLY A 159 -29.71 -13.05 -0.28
N ARG A 160 -30.02 -11.95 -1.00
CA ARG A 160 -29.01 -11.13 -1.68
C ARG A 160 -28.64 -9.91 -0.85
N LEU A 161 -27.39 -9.48 -0.96
CA LEU A 161 -26.99 -8.15 -0.48
C LEU A 161 -27.69 -7.06 -1.29
N VAL A 162 -28.10 -5.98 -0.64
CA VAL A 162 -28.91 -4.93 -1.25
C VAL A 162 -28.13 -3.62 -1.28
N GLY A 163 -28.15 -2.96 -2.46
CA GLY A 163 -27.52 -1.68 -2.67
C GLY A 163 -28.09 -0.61 -1.72
N THR A 164 -27.24 0.26 -1.22
CA THR A 164 -27.58 1.23 -0.18
C THR A 164 -26.72 2.50 -0.28
N GLN A 165 -27.04 3.50 0.53
CA GLN A 165 -26.22 4.69 0.65
C GLN A 165 -25.24 4.53 1.82
N ILE A 166 -23.94 4.65 1.55
CA ILE A 166 -22.87 4.58 2.53
C ILE A 166 -22.07 5.88 2.49
N THR A 167 -21.77 6.44 3.65
CA THR A 167 -20.85 7.57 3.79
C THR A 167 -19.74 7.15 4.74
N LEU A 168 -18.51 7.04 4.23
CA LEU A 168 -17.36 6.70 5.07
C LEU A 168 -17.00 7.90 5.95
N PRO A 169 -16.79 7.70 7.26
CA PRO A 169 -16.36 8.79 8.16
C PRO A 169 -14.97 9.33 7.78
N TYR A 170 -14.15 8.50 7.14
CA TYR A 170 -12.84 8.81 6.62
C TYR A 170 -12.65 8.09 5.27
N PRO A 171 -11.93 8.69 4.26
CA PRO A 171 -11.75 8.05 2.95
C PRO A 171 -10.77 6.87 3.04
N SER A 172 -11.22 5.80 3.68
CA SER A 172 -10.47 4.56 3.85
C SER A 172 -10.36 3.78 2.56
N VAL A 173 -9.13 3.45 2.16
CA VAL A 173 -8.83 2.63 0.97
C VAL A 173 -9.51 1.27 1.10
N GLY A 174 -9.23 0.52 2.19
CA GLY A 174 -9.77 -0.83 2.36
C GLY A 174 -11.30 -0.87 2.44
N ALA A 175 -11.92 0.08 3.14
CA ALA A 175 -13.39 0.15 3.21
C ALA A 175 -14.00 0.48 1.84
N THR A 176 -13.39 1.37 1.06
CA THR A 176 -13.81 1.66 -0.33
C THR A 176 -13.72 0.40 -1.19
N GLU A 177 -12.63 -0.37 -1.08
CA GLU A 177 -12.47 -1.67 -1.77
C GLU A 177 -13.58 -2.65 -1.40
N THR A 178 -13.89 -2.79 -0.10
CA THR A 178 -15.00 -3.64 0.35
C THR A 178 -16.33 -3.21 -0.27
N VAL A 179 -16.62 -1.91 -0.27
CA VAL A 179 -17.87 -1.41 -0.85
C VAL A 179 -17.93 -1.66 -2.36
N LEU A 180 -16.86 -1.37 -3.11
CA LEU A 180 -16.81 -1.60 -4.56
C LEU A 180 -17.04 -3.08 -4.92
N LEU A 181 -16.32 -3.99 -4.24
CA LEU A 181 -16.43 -5.43 -4.43
C LEU A 181 -17.84 -5.94 -4.09
N THR A 182 -18.40 -5.46 -2.98
CA THR A 182 -19.74 -5.89 -2.54
C THR A 182 -20.84 -5.33 -3.41
N ALA A 183 -20.78 -4.03 -3.76
CA ALA A 183 -21.80 -3.35 -4.54
C ALA A 183 -21.91 -3.88 -5.98
N ALA A 184 -20.82 -4.40 -6.54
CA ALA A 184 -20.79 -4.86 -7.94
C ALA A 184 -21.87 -5.92 -8.27
N LEU A 185 -22.23 -6.76 -7.30
CA LEU A 185 -23.27 -7.82 -7.44
C LEU A 185 -24.48 -7.60 -6.51
N ALA A 186 -24.53 -6.52 -5.70
CA ALA A 186 -25.65 -6.23 -4.83
C ALA A 186 -26.91 -5.88 -5.63
N GLU A 187 -28.08 -6.19 -5.09
CA GLU A 187 -29.35 -5.86 -5.75
C GLU A 187 -29.62 -4.35 -5.67
N GLY A 188 -29.82 -3.69 -6.82
CA GLY A 188 -30.13 -2.26 -6.89
C GLY A 188 -28.90 -1.37 -6.93
N ARG A 189 -29.04 -0.15 -6.42
CA ARG A 189 -28.02 0.91 -6.51
C ARG A 189 -27.34 1.16 -5.17
N THR A 190 -26.03 1.24 -5.21
CA THR A 190 -25.18 1.70 -4.10
C THR A 190 -24.64 3.09 -4.40
N VAL A 191 -24.70 3.98 -3.39
CA VAL A 191 -24.06 5.30 -3.43
C VAL A 191 -23.03 5.37 -2.30
N LEU A 192 -21.76 5.39 -2.65
CA LEU A 192 -20.68 5.54 -1.70
C LEU A 192 -20.17 6.98 -1.71
N ASN A 193 -20.27 7.66 -0.58
CA ASN A 193 -19.74 9.01 -0.37
C ASN A 193 -18.47 8.97 0.47
N ASN A 194 -17.63 9.99 0.31
CA ASN A 194 -16.34 10.13 0.97
C ASN A 194 -15.42 8.91 0.76
N ALA A 195 -15.43 8.38 -0.44
CA ALA A 195 -14.59 7.23 -0.82
C ALA A 195 -13.10 7.61 -0.94
N ALA A 196 -12.23 6.65 -0.79
CA ALA A 196 -10.85 6.73 -1.24
C ALA A 196 -10.82 6.86 -2.78
N THR A 197 -9.88 7.66 -3.30
CA THR A 197 -9.73 7.91 -4.75
C THR A 197 -8.29 7.72 -5.21
N GLU A 198 -7.54 6.94 -4.46
CA GLU A 198 -6.19 6.55 -4.82
C GLU A 198 -6.18 5.89 -6.21
N PRO A 199 -5.12 6.05 -7.01
CA PRO A 199 -5.02 5.45 -8.33
C PRO A 199 -5.34 3.94 -8.35
N GLU A 200 -4.98 3.21 -7.31
CA GLU A 200 -5.25 1.78 -7.17
C GLU A 200 -6.74 1.47 -6.97
N ILE A 201 -7.50 2.38 -6.35
CA ILE A 201 -8.97 2.30 -6.25
C ILE A 201 -9.62 2.49 -7.62
N ILE A 202 -9.11 3.45 -8.39
CA ILE A 202 -9.59 3.69 -9.76
C ILE A 202 -9.29 2.48 -10.64
N GLU A 203 -8.09 1.88 -10.52
CA GLU A 203 -7.74 0.65 -11.22
C GLU A 203 -8.69 -0.51 -10.90
N LEU A 204 -9.02 -0.70 -9.61
CA LEU A 204 -10.00 -1.71 -9.19
C LEU A 204 -11.38 -1.45 -9.80
N ALA A 205 -11.85 -0.20 -9.78
CA ALA A 205 -13.13 0.16 -10.39
C ALA A 205 -13.14 -0.10 -11.90
N LEU A 206 -12.06 0.24 -12.61
CA LEU A 206 -11.89 -0.04 -14.04
C LEU A 206 -11.83 -1.55 -14.34
N PHE A 207 -11.18 -2.33 -13.49
CA PHE A 207 -11.16 -3.77 -13.64
C PHE A 207 -12.54 -4.39 -13.43
N LEU A 208 -13.28 -3.97 -12.39
CA LEU A 208 -14.66 -4.38 -12.17
C LEU A 208 -15.57 -3.99 -13.36
N GLN A 209 -15.40 -2.80 -13.95
CA GLN A 209 -16.12 -2.39 -15.16
C GLN A 209 -15.80 -3.32 -16.34
N ARG A 210 -14.52 -3.71 -16.53
CA ARG A 210 -14.12 -4.70 -17.55
C ARG A 210 -14.73 -6.05 -17.29
N MET A 211 -15.02 -6.40 -16.03
CA MET A 211 -15.74 -7.61 -15.65
C MET A 211 -17.27 -7.50 -15.86
N GLY A 212 -17.77 -6.31 -16.22
CA GLY A 212 -19.20 -6.05 -16.49
C GLY A 212 -19.92 -5.27 -15.40
N ALA A 213 -19.25 -4.82 -14.34
CA ALA A 213 -19.86 -3.95 -13.32
C ALA A 213 -20.21 -2.58 -13.89
N ARG A 214 -21.24 -1.94 -13.31
CA ARG A 214 -21.70 -0.59 -13.66
C ARG A 214 -21.31 0.37 -12.56
N ILE A 215 -20.17 1.03 -12.73
CA ILE A 215 -19.57 1.92 -11.73
C ILE A 215 -19.36 3.29 -12.35
N GLU A 216 -19.78 4.34 -11.67
CA GLU A 216 -19.55 5.74 -12.01
C GLU A 216 -18.77 6.39 -10.86
N LEU A 217 -17.70 7.11 -11.18
CA LEU A 217 -17.03 8.02 -10.27
C LEU A 217 -17.49 9.45 -10.54
N SER A 218 -18.12 10.06 -9.54
CA SER A 218 -18.60 11.43 -9.58
C SER A 218 -17.70 12.37 -8.77
N PRO A 219 -17.73 13.69 -9.01
CA PRO A 219 -16.98 14.64 -8.19
C PRO A 219 -17.27 14.50 -6.69
N GLY A 220 -16.29 14.87 -5.86
CA GLY A 220 -16.45 14.85 -4.40
C GLY A 220 -16.29 13.47 -3.76
N ARG A 221 -15.44 12.61 -4.32
CA ARG A 221 -15.16 11.27 -3.77
C ARG A 221 -16.41 10.38 -3.68
N LYS A 222 -17.21 10.40 -4.73
CA LYS A 222 -18.47 9.67 -4.76
C LYS A 222 -18.48 8.62 -5.85
N PHE A 223 -18.74 7.35 -5.48
CA PHE A 223 -19.04 6.28 -6.43
C PHE A 223 -20.56 6.00 -6.45
N VAL A 224 -21.07 5.75 -7.65
CA VAL A 224 -22.41 5.21 -7.87
C VAL A 224 -22.26 3.88 -8.58
N ILE A 225 -22.78 2.82 -7.98
CA ILE A 225 -22.65 1.46 -8.46
C ILE A 225 -24.06 0.88 -8.64
N ASP A 226 -24.41 0.49 -9.86
CA ASP A 226 -25.61 -0.29 -10.13
C ASP A 226 -25.19 -1.76 -10.19
N GLY A 227 -25.60 -2.54 -9.19
CA GLY A 227 -25.24 -3.94 -9.10
C GLY A 227 -25.78 -4.75 -10.28
N VAL A 228 -25.01 -5.73 -10.72
CA VAL A 228 -25.37 -6.62 -11.84
C VAL A 228 -25.63 -8.04 -11.34
N GLU A 229 -26.30 -8.85 -12.15
CA GLU A 229 -26.60 -10.24 -11.77
C GLU A 229 -25.35 -11.13 -11.84
N LYS A 230 -24.40 -10.81 -12.74
CA LYS A 230 -23.24 -11.63 -13.04
C LYS A 230 -22.09 -10.80 -13.54
N LEU A 231 -20.89 -11.11 -13.08
CA LEU A 231 -19.62 -10.64 -13.62
C LEU A 231 -18.99 -11.74 -14.48
N HIS A 232 -18.21 -11.37 -15.49
CA HIS A 232 -17.39 -12.27 -16.28
C HIS A 232 -15.90 -12.04 -15.99
N GLY A 233 -15.03 -12.91 -16.47
CA GLY A 233 -13.59 -12.69 -16.40
C GLY A 233 -13.15 -11.56 -17.33
N ALA A 234 -12.04 -10.93 -16.99
CA ALA A 234 -11.48 -9.82 -17.76
C ALA A 234 -9.96 -9.91 -17.86
N THR A 235 -9.39 -9.30 -18.88
CA THR A 235 -7.94 -9.12 -19.02
C THR A 235 -7.58 -7.69 -18.69
N THR A 236 -6.54 -7.50 -17.88
CA THR A 236 -5.99 -6.19 -17.53
C THR A 236 -4.48 -6.24 -17.42
N ARG A 237 -3.84 -5.07 -17.52
CA ARG A 237 -2.44 -4.85 -17.19
C ARG A 237 -2.38 -3.85 -16.03
N LEU A 238 -1.63 -4.17 -14.99
CA LEU A 238 -1.43 -3.27 -13.85
C LEU A 238 -0.52 -2.11 -14.23
N GLU A 239 -0.84 -0.96 -13.70
CA GLU A 239 0.04 0.21 -13.72
C GLU A 239 1.19 0.03 -12.72
N GLY A 240 2.33 0.66 -13.03
CA GLY A 240 3.51 0.57 -12.18
C GLY A 240 3.32 1.13 -10.78
N ASP A 241 4.04 0.54 -9.82
CA ASP A 241 3.93 0.91 -8.41
C ASP A 241 4.57 2.29 -8.15
N ARG A 242 3.73 3.28 -7.91
CA ARG A 242 4.16 4.65 -7.59
C ARG A 242 4.90 4.79 -6.27
N LEU A 243 4.78 3.80 -5.38
CA LEU A 243 5.49 3.78 -4.10
C LEU A 243 6.95 3.37 -4.31
N GLU A 244 7.17 2.33 -5.11
CA GLU A 244 8.50 1.93 -5.55
C GLU A 244 9.14 3.04 -6.39
N ALA A 245 8.39 3.63 -7.32
CA ALA A 245 8.89 4.70 -8.18
C ALA A 245 9.46 5.88 -7.36
N PHE A 246 8.70 6.36 -6.36
CA PHE A 246 9.18 7.41 -5.47
C PHE A 246 10.42 6.99 -4.68
N SER A 247 10.45 5.77 -4.17
CA SER A 247 11.56 5.25 -3.38
C SER A 247 12.88 5.20 -4.17
N TYR A 248 12.84 4.79 -5.45
CA TYR A 248 14.03 4.78 -6.31
C TYR A 248 14.46 6.17 -6.76
N LEU A 249 13.53 7.11 -6.99
CA LEU A 249 13.87 8.52 -7.22
C LEU A 249 14.61 9.12 -6.00
N VAL A 250 14.12 8.84 -4.80
CA VAL A 250 14.76 9.27 -3.55
C VAL A 250 16.13 8.60 -3.39
N ALA A 251 16.30 7.32 -3.70
CA ALA A 251 17.60 6.64 -3.63
C ALA A 251 18.64 7.31 -4.52
N GLY A 252 18.28 7.72 -5.73
CA GLY A 252 19.13 8.52 -6.60
C GLY A 252 19.49 9.87 -5.98
N LEU A 253 18.51 10.61 -5.48
CA LEU A 253 18.69 11.96 -4.92
C LEU A 253 19.58 11.97 -3.67
N VAL A 254 19.35 11.07 -2.70
CA VAL A 254 20.12 11.05 -1.44
C VAL A 254 21.59 10.70 -1.64
N THR A 255 21.89 9.90 -2.68
CA THR A 255 23.28 9.51 -3.01
C THR A 255 23.98 10.52 -3.95
N GLY A 256 23.34 11.64 -4.29
CA GLY A 256 23.88 12.61 -5.25
C GLY A 256 23.96 12.06 -6.69
N GLY A 257 23.20 11.03 -6.99
CA GLY A 257 23.09 10.39 -8.29
C GLY A 257 21.90 10.87 -9.11
N GLN A 258 21.55 10.07 -10.11
CA GLN A 258 20.38 10.27 -10.97
C GLN A 258 19.84 8.92 -11.41
N VAL A 259 18.71 8.52 -10.87
CA VAL A 259 18.01 7.29 -11.24
C VAL A 259 16.85 7.66 -12.17
N ARG A 260 16.73 6.93 -13.27
CA ARG A 260 15.60 7.01 -14.19
C ARG A 260 14.60 5.91 -13.81
N VAL A 261 13.36 6.29 -13.54
CA VAL A 261 12.30 5.36 -13.16
C VAL A 261 11.23 5.32 -14.23
N GLY A 262 11.06 4.15 -14.86
CA GLY A 262 10.06 3.88 -15.87
C GLY A 262 8.91 3.01 -15.34
N GLY A 263 7.81 2.98 -16.10
CA GLY A 263 6.64 2.14 -15.81
C GLY A 263 5.60 2.75 -14.89
N CYS A 264 5.83 3.96 -14.34
CA CYS A 264 4.85 4.67 -13.52
C CYS A 264 4.55 6.04 -14.16
N ALA A 265 3.28 6.30 -14.44
CA ALA A 265 2.84 7.52 -15.09
C ALA A 265 2.89 8.74 -14.15
N GLN A 266 3.24 9.90 -14.70
CA GLN A 266 3.38 11.16 -13.95
C GLN A 266 2.13 11.53 -13.16
N GLU A 267 0.95 11.37 -13.75
CA GLU A 267 -0.33 11.73 -13.13
C GLU A 267 -0.64 10.97 -11.85
N ARG A 268 0.02 9.84 -11.63
CA ARG A 268 -0.09 9.06 -10.39
C ARG A 268 0.82 9.58 -9.28
N MET A 269 1.76 10.48 -9.60
CA MET A 269 2.84 10.96 -8.73
C MET A 269 2.86 12.48 -8.55
N VAL A 270 1.83 13.21 -8.96
CA VAL A 270 1.80 14.69 -9.01
C VAL A 270 2.31 15.33 -7.72
N THR A 271 1.81 14.89 -6.56
CA THR A 271 2.21 15.45 -5.27
C THR A 271 3.63 15.04 -4.86
N ALA A 272 4.07 13.82 -5.18
CA ALA A 272 5.44 13.38 -4.97
C ALA A 272 6.43 14.22 -5.80
N ILE A 273 6.14 14.40 -7.09
CA ILE A 273 6.93 15.22 -8.01
C ILE A 273 7.03 16.66 -7.49
N SER A 274 5.91 17.28 -7.17
CA SER A 274 5.88 18.63 -6.59
C SER A 274 6.68 18.73 -5.29
N THR A 275 6.68 17.70 -4.46
CA THR A 275 7.45 17.66 -3.21
C THR A 275 8.94 17.65 -3.51
N LEU A 276 9.41 16.81 -4.42
CA LEU A 276 10.83 16.77 -4.82
C LEU A 276 11.28 18.11 -5.43
N GLN A 277 10.46 18.73 -6.29
CA GLN A 277 10.74 20.07 -6.86
C GLN A 277 10.86 21.14 -5.78
N ARG A 278 9.97 21.16 -4.79
CA ARG A 278 10.03 22.09 -3.66
C ARG A 278 11.29 21.88 -2.80
N MET A 279 11.83 20.67 -2.75
CA MET A 279 13.10 20.36 -2.11
C MET A 279 14.33 20.72 -2.96
N GLY A 280 14.13 21.23 -4.16
CA GLY A 280 15.23 21.66 -5.04
C GLY A 280 15.65 20.62 -6.08
N ALA A 281 14.93 19.51 -6.21
CA ALA A 281 15.22 18.55 -7.28
C ALA A 281 14.79 19.09 -8.64
N GLU A 282 15.64 18.89 -9.64
CA GLU A 282 15.33 19.03 -11.05
C GLU A 282 14.82 17.71 -11.59
N LEU A 283 13.66 17.71 -12.24
CA LEU A 283 13.05 16.52 -12.80
C LEU A 283 13.03 16.59 -14.33
N ASP A 284 13.37 15.47 -14.96
CA ASP A 284 13.13 15.23 -16.37
C ASP A 284 12.05 14.16 -16.50
N ILE A 285 10.95 14.50 -17.16
CA ILE A 285 9.72 13.73 -17.19
C ILE A 285 9.25 13.57 -18.64
N ASN A 286 8.95 12.36 -19.04
CA ASN A 286 8.24 12.07 -20.29
C ASN A 286 7.22 10.94 -20.08
N ASP A 287 6.60 10.47 -21.16
CA ASP A 287 5.52 9.46 -21.10
C ASP A 287 5.97 8.11 -20.52
N ASP A 288 7.26 7.75 -20.63
CA ASP A 288 7.78 6.44 -20.24
C ASP A 288 8.52 6.43 -18.90
N TRP A 289 9.08 7.58 -18.49
CA TRP A 289 9.96 7.63 -17.32
C TRP A 289 10.02 9.00 -16.65
N ILE A 290 10.47 8.99 -15.40
CA ILE A 290 10.78 10.15 -14.57
C ILE A 290 12.20 9.99 -14.06
N SER A 291 13.03 11.02 -14.14
CA SER A 291 14.30 11.07 -13.41
C SER A 291 14.43 12.35 -12.59
N ALA A 292 15.24 12.29 -11.53
CA ALA A 292 15.47 13.41 -10.64
C ALA A 292 16.96 13.51 -10.28
N ASN A 293 17.47 14.75 -10.22
CA ASN A 293 18.77 15.09 -9.67
C ASN A 293 18.68 16.39 -8.87
N ALA A 294 19.69 16.70 -8.07
CA ALA A 294 19.71 17.92 -7.25
C ALA A 294 21.10 18.59 -7.35
N PRO A 295 21.43 19.26 -8.46
CA PRO A 295 22.77 19.80 -8.70
C PRO A 295 23.15 20.91 -7.70
N ASP A 296 22.17 21.68 -7.22
CA ASP A 296 22.35 22.75 -6.23
C ASP A 296 22.12 22.30 -4.79
N GLY A 297 22.01 20.97 -4.57
CA GLY A 297 21.68 20.39 -3.28
C GLY A 297 20.18 20.42 -2.94
N LEU A 298 19.83 19.78 -1.83
CA LEU A 298 18.45 19.66 -1.35
C LEU A 298 18.16 20.69 -0.28
N ARG A 299 16.92 21.15 -0.19
CA ARG A 299 16.44 22.14 0.78
C ARG A 299 15.35 21.54 1.66
N ALA A 300 15.32 21.98 2.91
CA ALA A 300 14.31 21.56 3.87
C ALA A 300 12.88 21.89 3.41
N ILE A 301 11.92 21.07 3.86
CA ILE A 301 10.50 21.22 3.52
C ILE A 301 9.62 21.00 4.76
N ALA A 302 8.50 21.72 4.81
CA ALA A 302 7.39 21.39 5.70
C ALA A 302 6.26 20.72 4.88
N ILE A 303 5.84 19.54 5.32
CA ILE A 303 4.84 18.72 4.63
C ILE A 303 3.99 17.94 5.62
N HIS A 304 2.75 17.68 5.26
CA HIS A 304 1.90 16.70 5.93
C HIS A 304 1.46 15.60 4.96
N THR A 305 1.28 14.40 5.48
CA THR A 305 0.64 13.32 4.71
C THR A 305 -0.85 13.57 4.61
N ASP A 306 -1.48 13.05 3.58
CA ASP A 306 -2.94 13.13 3.41
C ASP A 306 -3.41 12.00 2.49
N THR A 307 -4.72 11.78 2.46
CA THR A 307 -5.36 10.92 1.47
C THR A 307 -5.18 11.49 0.05
N HIS A 308 -5.22 10.62 -0.95
CA HIS A 308 -5.05 11.08 -2.34
C HIS A 308 -6.03 12.22 -2.70
N PRO A 309 -5.58 13.30 -3.40
CA PRO A 309 -4.28 13.49 -4.05
C PRO A 309 -3.21 14.15 -3.17
N GLY A 310 -3.33 14.12 -1.85
CA GLY A 310 -2.31 14.62 -0.94
C GLY A 310 -1.01 13.81 -0.98
N PHE A 311 -0.02 14.23 -0.17
CA PHE A 311 1.23 13.47 -0.05
C PHE A 311 0.97 12.16 0.67
N MET A 312 1.21 11.06 -0.02
CA MET A 312 0.84 9.73 0.45
C MET A 312 1.67 9.31 1.67
N THR A 313 1.02 8.76 2.66
CA THR A 313 1.66 8.26 3.89
C THR A 313 2.74 7.19 3.64
N ASP A 314 2.65 6.40 2.55
CA ASP A 314 3.67 5.42 2.16
C ASP A 314 4.97 6.06 1.63
N TRP A 315 4.94 7.30 1.19
CA TRP A 315 6.12 8.03 0.72
C TRP A 315 6.93 8.69 1.86
N GLN A 316 6.39 8.74 3.07
CA GLN A 316 7.07 9.41 4.18
C GLN A 316 8.39 8.76 4.57
N SER A 317 8.47 7.43 4.55
CA SER A 317 9.66 6.70 4.99
C SER A 317 10.91 7.04 4.16
N PRO A 318 10.92 6.90 2.81
CA PRO A 318 12.04 7.39 2.01
C PRO A 318 12.23 8.91 2.11
N LEU A 319 11.16 9.69 2.30
CA LEU A 319 11.27 11.14 2.49
C LEU A 319 12.05 11.51 3.77
N PHE A 320 11.94 10.75 4.86
CA PHE A 320 12.75 10.98 6.06
C PHE A 320 14.25 10.96 5.73
N VAL A 321 14.71 9.98 4.94
CA VAL A 321 16.12 9.94 4.54
C VAL A 321 16.47 11.13 3.67
N LEU A 322 15.61 11.52 2.71
CA LEU A 322 15.82 12.70 1.89
C LEU A 322 15.92 13.99 2.72
N MET A 323 15.07 14.12 3.74
CA MET A 323 15.10 15.26 4.67
C MET A 323 16.41 15.36 5.47
N THR A 324 17.04 14.21 5.82
CA THR A 324 18.35 14.24 6.50
C THR A 324 19.47 14.76 5.62
N GLN A 325 19.32 14.72 4.29
CA GLN A 325 20.28 15.20 3.30
C GLN A 325 19.93 16.60 2.76
N ALA A 326 18.86 17.22 3.26
CA ALA A 326 18.39 18.53 2.84
C ALA A 326 18.90 19.62 3.80
N GLU A 327 19.43 20.74 3.28
CA GLU A 327 19.90 21.85 4.09
C GLU A 327 18.74 22.52 4.85
N GLY A 328 18.86 22.61 6.18
CA GLY A 328 17.92 23.29 7.06
C GLY A 328 17.08 22.34 7.92
N MET A 329 15.90 22.79 8.30
CA MET A 329 14.99 22.10 9.21
C MET A 329 13.71 21.73 8.48
N SER A 330 13.51 20.42 8.25
CA SER A 330 12.29 19.89 7.67
C SER A 330 11.28 19.51 8.76
N VAL A 331 9.98 19.61 8.43
CA VAL A 331 8.88 19.23 9.31
C VAL A 331 7.98 18.24 8.56
N LEU A 332 7.72 17.09 9.17
CA LEU A 332 6.75 16.12 8.67
C LEU A 332 5.64 15.91 9.69
N HIS A 333 4.39 15.97 9.23
CA HIS A 333 3.21 15.73 10.03
C HIS A 333 2.38 14.61 9.40
N GLU A 334 2.21 13.49 10.12
CA GLU A 334 1.43 12.32 9.68
C GLU A 334 -0.02 12.47 10.09
N THR A 335 -0.95 12.39 9.11
CA THR A 335 -2.38 12.58 9.37
C THR A 335 -3.22 11.33 9.06
N VAL A 336 -2.60 10.27 8.49
CA VAL A 336 -3.32 9.08 8.02
C VAL A 336 -3.29 7.96 9.05
N PHE A 337 -2.13 7.72 9.68
CA PHE A 337 -1.95 6.69 10.71
C PHE A 337 -1.27 7.24 11.96
N GLU A 338 -1.75 6.84 13.13
CA GLU A 338 -1.44 7.43 14.42
C GLU A 338 0.00 7.22 14.90
N ASP A 339 0.69 6.18 14.48
CA ASP A 339 2.05 5.86 14.95
C ASP A 339 3.02 5.43 13.84
N ARG A 340 2.76 5.89 12.62
CA ARG A 340 3.53 5.42 11.46
C ARG A 340 4.94 5.99 11.36
N ILE A 341 5.16 7.21 11.86
CA ILE A 341 6.45 7.88 11.70
C ILE A 341 7.53 7.36 12.65
N ARG A 342 7.16 6.70 13.73
CA ARG A 342 8.09 6.25 14.77
C ARG A 342 9.17 5.31 14.23
N TYR A 343 8.78 4.25 13.52
CA TYR A 343 9.72 3.24 13.05
C TYR A 343 10.71 3.75 11.99
N PRO A 344 10.32 4.41 10.90
CA PRO A 344 11.29 4.96 9.96
C PRO A 344 12.20 6.01 10.61
N ALA A 345 11.68 6.82 11.54
CA ALA A 345 12.52 7.76 12.28
C ALA A 345 13.56 7.04 13.14
N MET A 346 13.18 6.00 13.88
CA MET A 346 14.11 5.21 14.70
C MET A 346 15.23 4.56 13.87
N VAL A 347 14.91 4.01 12.71
CA VAL A 347 15.90 3.42 11.80
C VAL A 347 16.92 4.47 11.36
N VAL A 348 16.48 5.64 10.94
CA VAL A 348 17.36 6.72 10.50
C VAL A 348 18.12 7.36 11.67
N GLN A 349 17.51 7.49 12.86
CA GLN A 349 18.18 7.94 14.07
C GLN A 349 19.31 6.99 14.50
N ALA A 350 19.10 5.67 14.41
CA ALA A 350 20.12 4.67 14.72
C ALA A 350 21.37 4.81 13.83
N MET A 351 21.20 5.41 12.64
CA MET A 351 22.27 5.72 11.69
C MET A 351 22.83 7.16 11.84
N GLY A 352 22.41 7.90 12.86
CA GLY A 352 22.92 9.25 13.17
C GLY A 352 22.08 10.40 12.57
N GLY A 353 20.90 10.10 12.00
CA GLY A 353 19.98 11.16 11.55
C GLY A 353 19.42 11.98 12.71
N GLU A 354 19.44 13.28 12.58
CA GLU A 354 18.91 14.21 13.59
C GLU A 354 17.41 14.40 13.42
N ILE A 355 16.63 13.54 14.09
CA ILE A 355 15.16 13.53 14.03
C ILE A 355 14.61 13.70 15.45
N GLU A 356 13.70 14.63 15.63
CA GLU A 356 12.91 14.79 16.86
C GLU A 356 11.45 14.44 16.60
N LEU A 357 10.88 13.59 17.44
CA LEU A 357 9.48 13.13 17.35
C LEU A 357 8.62 13.81 18.40
N PHE A 358 7.39 14.17 18.04
CA PHE A 358 6.48 14.91 18.91
C PHE A 358 5.10 14.25 18.95
N GLU A 359 4.53 14.21 20.16
CA GLU A 359 3.10 13.90 20.39
C GLU A 359 2.23 15.13 20.12
N THR A 360 2.81 16.33 20.16
CA THR A 360 2.10 17.58 19.87
C THR A 360 1.71 17.64 18.41
N CYS A 361 0.40 17.78 18.13
CA CYS A 361 -0.11 17.93 16.79
C CYS A 361 0.30 19.28 16.19
N LEU A 362 1.00 19.26 15.06
CA LEU A 362 1.36 20.45 14.29
C LEU A 362 0.28 20.86 13.26
N GLY A 363 -0.69 19.98 13.01
CA GLY A 363 -1.77 20.18 12.03
C GLY A 363 -2.99 20.93 12.56
N GLY A 364 -3.05 21.22 13.86
CA GLY A 364 -4.18 21.90 14.50
C GLY A 364 -5.48 21.05 14.51
N PRO A 365 -6.64 21.68 14.82
CA PRO A 365 -7.91 20.97 15.03
C PRO A 365 -8.46 20.17 13.83
N ALA A 366 -7.95 20.44 12.63
CA ALA A 366 -8.35 19.69 11.43
C ALA A 366 -7.68 18.31 11.35
N CYS A 367 -6.62 18.06 12.11
CA CYS A 367 -5.97 16.75 12.15
C CYS A 367 -6.80 15.77 12.99
N ARG A 368 -7.08 14.58 12.44
CA ARG A 368 -7.84 13.53 13.14
C ARG A 368 -7.18 13.02 14.42
N PHE A 369 -5.89 13.29 14.61
CA PHE A 369 -5.11 12.91 15.79
C PHE A 369 -4.82 14.09 16.73
N HIS A 370 -5.46 15.27 16.51
CA HIS A 370 -5.21 16.49 17.27
C HIS A 370 -5.30 16.28 18.79
N ASP A 371 -6.31 15.55 19.24
CA ASP A 371 -6.58 15.28 20.65
C ASP A 371 -6.01 13.94 21.13
N SER A 372 -5.12 13.30 20.34
CA SER A 372 -4.49 12.04 20.69
C SER A 372 -3.06 12.26 21.22
N ASN A 373 -2.56 11.30 22.00
CA ASN A 373 -1.15 11.25 22.41
C ASN A 373 -0.28 10.47 21.41
N ALA A 374 -0.72 10.35 20.15
CA ALA A 374 0.02 9.65 19.12
C ALA A 374 1.24 10.47 18.69
N VAL A 375 2.36 9.79 18.46
CA VAL A 375 3.55 10.39 17.87
C VAL A 375 3.36 10.50 16.36
N HIS A 376 2.94 11.65 15.88
CA HIS A 376 2.62 11.87 14.47
C HIS A 376 3.22 13.15 13.86
N SER A 377 4.14 13.79 14.57
CA SER A 377 4.89 14.96 14.08
C SER A 377 6.39 14.72 14.26
N ALA A 378 7.18 15.15 13.29
CA ALA A 378 8.64 15.05 13.32
C ALA A 378 9.31 16.32 12.81
N VAL A 379 10.44 16.65 13.41
CA VAL A 379 11.39 17.66 12.91
C VAL A 379 12.67 16.93 12.54
N VAL A 380 13.18 17.17 11.32
CA VAL A 380 14.40 16.57 10.79
C VAL A 380 15.39 17.69 10.48
N ARG A 381 16.59 17.61 11.06
CA ARG A 381 17.69 18.56 10.79
C ARG A 381 18.65 17.94 9.78
N GLY A 382 18.88 18.59 8.69
CA GLY A 382 19.87 18.25 7.66
C GLY A 382 20.90 19.41 7.51
N VAL A 383 22.07 19.16 6.95
CA VAL A 383 22.55 17.88 6.44
C VAL A 383 23.10 17.05 7.61
N SER A 384 22.60 15.83 7.80
CA SER A 384 23.11 14.89 8.80
C SER A 384 24.20 13.98 8.21
N GLU A 385 25.27 13.76 8.93
CA GLU A 385 26.26 12.74 8.58
C GLU A 385 25.78 11.37 9.03
N LEU A 386 25.19 10.60 8.11
CA LEU A 386 24.74 9.24 8.41
C LEU A 386 25.96 8.29 8.51
N ARG A 387 25.87 7.31 9.42
CA ARG A 387 26.92 6.35 9.72
C ARG A 387 26.39 4.94 9.65
N GLY A 388 27.26 4.02 9.22
CA GLY A 388 26.94 2.61 9.19
C GLY A 388 26.51 2.10 10.56
N ALA A 389 25.45 1.29 10.59
CA ALA A 389 24.87 0.76 11.81
C ALA A 389 24.27 -0.64 11.57
N HIS A 390 24.03 -1.34 12.69
CA HIS A 390 23.21 -2.53 12.68
C HIS A 390 21.78 -2.12 13.01
N VAL A 391 20.87 -2.30 12.06
CA VAL A 391 19.46 -1.92 12.20
C VAL A 391 18.54 -3.08 11.85
N GLU A 392 17.46 -3.24 12.62
CA GLU A 392 16.36 -4.14 12.33
C GLU A 392 15.21 -3.36 11.71
N ILE A 393 14.70 -3.81 10.57
CA ILE A 393 13.56 -3.19 9.92
C ILE A 393 12.27 -3.90 10.33
N PRO A 394 11.33 -3.14 10.95
CA PRO A 394 10.14 -3.74 11.56
C PRO A 394 9.00 -3.94 10.57
N ASP A 395 9.03 -3.28 9.44
CA ASP A 395 7.98 -3.31 8.42
C ASP A 395 8.51 -2.99 7.01
N LEU A 396 7.67 -3.27 6.02
CA LEU A 396 7.92 -3.10 4.61
C LEU A 396 8.41 -1.68 4.21
N ARG A 397 7.76 -0.63 4.70
CA ARG A 397 8.02 0.74 4.22
C ARG A 397 9.20 1.38 4.94
N ALA A 398 9.32 1.18 6.25
CA ALA A 398 10.50 1.60 7.01
C ALA A 398 11.76 0.91 6.53
N GLY A 399 11.64 -0.33 6.04
CA GLY A 399 12.76 -1.12 5.55
C GLY A 399 13.52 -0.48 4.41
N PHE A 400 12.85 0.02 3.39
CA PHE A 400 13.53 0.65 2.27
C PHE A 400 14.30 1.91 2.68
N SER A 401 13.78 2.66 3.67
CA SER A 401 14.49 3.82 4.24
C SER A 401 15.82 3.42 4.89
N GLY A 402 15.84 2.30 5.60
CA GLY A 402 17.08 1.76 6.17
C GLY A 402 18.13 1.43 5.09
N VAL A 403 17.71 0.83 3.99
CA VAL A 403 18.61 0.47 2.89
C VAL A 403 19.18 1.71 2.19
N ILE A 404 18.33 2.71 1.85
CA ILE A 404 18.82 3.94 1.19
C ILE A 404 19.63 4.83 2.16
N ALA A 405 19.32 4.82 3.45
CA ALA A 405 20.14 5.48 4.46
C ALA A 405 21.52 4.82 4.58
N ALA A 406 21.59 3.49 4.52
CA ALA A 406 22.83 2.75 4.52
C ALA A 406 23.67 3.02 3.26
N ALA A 407 23.04 3.18 2.10
CA ALA A 407 23.74 3.49 0.85
C ALA A 407 24.46 4.85 0.88
N VAL A 408 23.96 5.83 1.65
CA VAL A 408 24.58 7.16 1.80
C VAL A 408 25.41 7.30 3.08
N ALA A 409 25.36 6.33 3.99
CA ALA A 409 26.06 6.38 5.27
C ALA A 409 27.60 6.22 5.10
N THR A 410 28.36 6.75 6.06
CA THR A 410 29.80 6.48 6.15
C THR A 410 30.04 5.17 6.89
N GLY A 411 30.63 4.17 6.19
CA GLY A 411 30.87 2.81 6.70
C GLY A 411 29.73 1.84 6.47
N SER A 412 30.03 0.54 6.64
CA SER A 412 29.12 -0.56 6.35
C SER A 412 27.95 -0.63 7.34
N SER A 413 26.79 -1.05 6.86
CA SER A 413 25.60 -1.32 7.68
C SER A 413 25.17 -2.78 7.57
N VAL A 414 24.53 -3.28 8.61
CA VAL A 414 23.84 -4.57 8.61
C VAL A 414 22.36 -4.31 8.80
N ILE A 415 21.56 -4.72 7.84
CA ILE A 415 20.10 -4.55 7.83
C ILE A 415 19.46 -5.91 8.04
N GLU A 416 18.82 -6.11 9.19
CA GLU A 416 18.03 -7.32 9.50
C GLU A 416 16.55 -7.13 9.16
N GLY A 417 15.81 -8.23 9.01
CA GLY A 417 14.38 -8.19 8.69
C GLY A 417 14.06 -7.86 7.23
N VAL A 418 15.03 -8.02 6.33
CA VAL A 418 14.89 -7.65 4.89
C VAL A 418 13.77 -8.42 4.16
N HIS A 419 13.32 -9.56 4.69
CA HIS A 419 12.15 -10.28 4.19
C HIS A 419 10.86 -9.41 4.22
N HIS A 420 10.81 -8.38 5.08
CA HIS A 420 9.71 -7.41 5.05
C HIS A 420 9.71 -6.60 3.75
N LEU A 421 10.89 -6.27 3.20
CA LEU A 421 10.99 -5.56 1.92
C LEU A 421 10.42 -6.37 0.76
N GLU A 422 10.75 -7.66 0.70
CA GLU A 422 10.32 -8.58 -0.35
C GLU A 422 8.79 -8.83 -0.35
N ARG A 423 8.11 -8.49 0.74
CA ARG A 423 6.64 -8.52 0.77
C ARG A 423 5.99 -7.45 -0.10
N GLY A 424 6.71 -6.38 -0.44
CA GLY A 424 6.08 -5.26 -1.14
C GLY A 424 6.94 -4.46 -2.09
N TYR A 425 8.22 -4.75 -2.22
CA TYR A 425 9.10 -4.24 -3.27
C TYR A 425 9.47 -5.39 -4.20
N ASN A 426 9.36 -5.15 -5.50
CA ASN A 426 9.70 -6.14 -6.52
C ASN A 426 11.22 -6.27 -6.63
N LYS A 427 11.78 -7.40 -6.16
CA LYS A 427 13.21 -7.73 -6.22
C LYS A 427 14.13 -6.56 -5.80
N PRO A 428 13.95 -6.01 -4.59
CA PRO A 428 14.60 -4.75 -4.22
C PRO A 428 16.15 -4.83 -4.20
N LEU A 429 16.72 -5.99 -3.83
CA LEU A 429 18.18 -6.19 -3.81
C LEU A 429 18.76 -6.15 -5.24
N GLU A 430 18.22 -6.95 -6.14
CA GLU A 430 18.64 -7.01 -7.54
C GLU A 430 18.54 -5.64 -8.22
N THR A 431 17.42 -4.94 -7.97
CA THR A 431 17.17 -3.61 -8.51
C THR A 431 18.18 -2.58 -8.03
N LEU A 432 18.48 -2.54 -6.71
CA LEU A 432 19.47 -1.62 -6.16
C LEU A 432 20.90 -1.95 -6.63
N GLN A 433 21.22 -3.24 -6.80
CA GLN A 433 22.55 -3.66 -7.31
C GLN A 433 22.76 -3.32 -8.79
N SER A 434 21.68 -3.03 -9.53
CA SER A 434 21.76 -2.63 -10.94
C SER A 434 21.99 -1.12 -11.13
N LEU A 435 21.93 -0.33 -10.05
CA LEU A 435 22.11 1.13 -10.01
C LEU A 435 23.52 1.52 -9.57
#